data_680a949404c6c7d8af4ffafb62caad1c
#
_entry.id   680a949404c6c7d8af4ffafb62caad1c
#
_cell.length_a   1.000
_cell.length_b   1.000
_cell.length_c   1.000
_cell.angle_alpha   90.00
_cell.angle_beta   90.00
_cell.angle_gamma   90.00
#
_symmetry.space_group_name_H-M   'P 1'
#
loop_
_entity.id
_entity.type
_entity.pdbx_description
1 polymer ?
#
loop_
_entity_poly.entity_id
_entity_poly.type
_entity_poly.pdbx_seq_one_letter_code
_entity_poly.pdbx_strand_id
1 'polypeptide(L)'
;MSASIDQQRRKFLGAAALGLATAPFAGSAFAALSSPAAGERANKHATIGRTSFARMKRIRAGVLDVAYAEDGPADGTPVLLLHGWPYDIYSYVDVAPILAAAGYRVIVPYLRGYGDTRFVWADTPRNGQQAALATDALTLLDALNIRQAIVAGYDWGARTADIMAALWPERCKALVSVSGYLIGSQALNHNPLPPKAEQQWWYQFYFTTERGAAGYARYTHDFARLIWETASPRWAFDDATFARSAAALDNPDHVAITLHNYRWRLGLVEGEAHYDALEKTLAELPPITVPAITLEGDANGAPHPEPAAYAKRFTGRYEHRTITGGIGHNLPQEAPQAFAQAALDVARF
;
A
#
# COMPACT_ATOMS: atom_id res chain seq x y z
N MET A 1 56.50 1.60 -0.59
CA MET A 1 55.53 0.47 -0.53
C MET A 1 54.38 0.67 -1.48
N SER A 2 54.65 0.87 -2.78
CA SER A 2 53.58 1.15 -3.78
C SER A 2 53.72 0.34 -5.08
N ALA A 3 54.41 -0.80 -5.06
CA ALA A 3 54.68 -1.59 -6.27
C ALA A 3 54.05 -3.00 -6.28
N SER A 4 53.33 -3.42 -5.21
CA SER A 4 52.82 -4.79 -5.10
C SER A 4 51.32 -4.96 -5.49
N ILE A 5 50.59 -3.86 -5.63
CA ILE A 5 49.14 -3.93 -5.92
C ILE A 5 48.86 -3.99 -7.44
N ASP A 6 49.78 -3.50 -8.24
CA ASP A 6 49.61 -3.45 -9.72
C ASP A 6 49.93 -4.78 -10.43
N GLN A 7 50.71 -5.67 -9.76
CA GLN A 7 51.04 -7.00 -10.33
C GLN A 7 49.91 -8.03 -10.16
N GLN A 8 49.02 -7.87 -9.20
CA GLN A 8 47.85 -8.78 -9.04
C GLN A 8 46.70 -8.44 -9.97
N ARG A 9 46.54 -7.20 -10.41
CA ARG A 9 45.50 -6.79 -11.37
C ARG A 9 45.78 -7.24 -12.81
N ARG A 10 47.08 -7.41 -13.18
CA ARG A 10 47.46 -7.86 -14.55
C ARG A 10 47.33 -9.35 -14.78
N LYS A 11 47.17 -10.18 -13.75
CA LYS A 11 46.99 -11.64 -13.89
C LYS A 11 45.54 -12.09 -14.05
N PHE A 12 44.55 -11.17 -13.90
CA PHE A 12 43.13 -11.51 -14.07
C PHE A 12 42.55 -11.19 -15.45
N LEU A 13 43.31 -10.56 -16.33
CA LEU A 13 42.86 -10.17 -17.69
C LEU A 13 43.49 -10.99 -18.83
N GLY A 14 44.18 -12.08 -18.53
CA GLY A 14 44.96 -12.84 -19.50
C GLY A 14 44.47 -14.25 -19.85
N ALA A 15 43.25 -14.66 -19.48
CA ALA A 15 42.78 -16.02 -19.72
C ALA A 15 41.33 -16.09 -20.22
N ALA A 16 41.00 -15.40 -21.30
CA ALA A 16 39.71 -15.57 -21.99
C ALA A 16 39.83 -15.23 -23.48
N ALA A 17 40.67 -15.99 -24.20
CA ALA A 17 40.59 -16.05 -25.68
C ALA A 17 41.23 -17.38 -26.11
N LEU A 18 40.40 -18.35 -26.46
CA LEU A 18 40.60 -19.41 -27.47
C LEU A 18 39.68 -20.59 -27.16
N GLY A 19 38.75 -20.87 -28.06
CA GLY A 19 38.00 -22.10 -28.04
C GLY A 19 36.58 -22.00 -28.61
N LEU A 20 36.40 -21.49 -29.83
CA LEU A 20 35.20 -21.79 -30.61
C LEU A 20 35.35 -23.19 -31.18
N ALA A 21 34.65 -24.17 -30.55
CA ALA A 21 34.41 -25.46 -31.16
C ALA A 21 32.89 -25.65 -31.21
N THR A 22 32.38 -25.70 -32.41
CA THR A 22 31.00 -26.07 -32.76
C THR A 22 30.76 -27.54 -32.45
N ALA A 23 29.78 -27.84 -31.59
CA ALA A 23 29.20 -29.16 -31.48
C ALA A 23 27.67 -29.08 -31.51
N PRO A 24 26.95 -30.02 -32.15
CA PRO A 24 25.53 -29.90 -32.41
C PRO A 24 24.70 -30.16 -31.15
N PHE A 25 23.66 -29.40 -30.98
CA PHE A 25 22.64 -29.59 -29.94
C PHE A 25 21.92 -30.93 -30.17
N ALA A 26 22.24 -31.93 -29.37
CA ALA A 26 21.41 -33.10 -29.18
C ALA A 26 20.39 -32.77 -28.10
N GLY A 27 19.10 -32.90 -28.43
CA GLY A 27 18.00 -32.61 -27.52
C GLY A 27 18.05 -33.51 -26.29
N SER A 28 18.13 -32.89 -25.10
CA SER A 28 17.86 -33.53 -23.84
C SER A 28 16.43 -33.29 -23.47
N ALA A 29 15.64 -34.36 -23.48
CA ALA A 29 14.29 -34.41 -22.94
C ALA A 29 14.34 -34.05 -21.46
N PHE A 30 13.72 -32.95 -21.09
CA PHE A 30 13.40 -32.66 -19.69
C PHE A 30 12.34 -33.67 -19.24
N ALA A 31 12.76 -34.57 -18.36
CA ALA A 31 11.85 -35.45 -17.65
C ALA A 31 10.86 -34.63 -16.86
N ALA A 32 9.58 -34.79 -17.14
CA ALA A 32 8.49 -34.24 -16.37
C ALA A 32 8.57 -34.76 -14.93
N LEU A 33 8.89 -33.90 -13.99
CA LEU A 33 8.69 -34.21 -12.58
C LEU A 33 7.18 -34.21 -12.33
N SER A 34 6.69 -35.40 -12.00
CA SER A 34 5.32 -35.70 -11.66
C SER A 34 4.83 -34.75 -10.55
N SER A 35 3.80 -33.95 -10.82
CA SER A 35 3.05 -33.22 -9.82
C SER A 35 2.48 -34.17 -8.77
N PRO A 36 2.56 -33.87 -7.48
CA PRO A 36 1.76 -34.59 -6.49
C PRO A 36 0.26 -34.23 -6.67
N ALA A 37 -0.55 -35.24 -6.43
CA ALA A 37 -1.96 -35.34 -6.68
C ALA A 37 -2.76 -34.10 -6.20
N ALA A 38 -3.72 -33.72 -7.04
CA ALA A 38 -4.81 -32.83 -6.74
C ALA A 38 -5.61 -33.28 -5.50
N GLY A 39 -5.57 -32.51 -4.47
CA GLY A 39 -6.34 -32.72 -3.25
C GLY A 39 -6.49 -31.42 -2.48
N GLU A 40 -7.34 -30.55 -2.98
CA GLU A 40 -8.22 -29.64 -2.27
C GLU A 40 -8.69 -28.58 -3.28
N ARG A 41 -9.91 -28.78 -3.75
CA ARG A 41 -10.59 -27.76 -4.55
C ARG A 41 -10.78 -26.56 -3.63
N ALA A 42 -9.93 -25.53 -3.82
CA ALA A 42 -10.18 -24.20 -3.28
C ALA A 42 -11.60 -23.83 -3.70
N ASN A 43 -12.42 -23.57 -2.70
CA ASN A 43 -13.80 -23.13 -2.86
C ASN A 43 -13.74 -21.77 -3.59
N LYS A 44 -13.95 -21.79 -4.90
CA LYS A 44 -14.08 -20.57 -5.70
C LYS A 44 -15.40 -19.92 -5.27
N HIS A 45 -15.36 -19.09 -4.28
CA HIS A 45 -16.40 -18.09 -4.13
C HIS A 45 -16.21 -17.09 -5.28
N ALA A 46 -16.90 -17.35 -6.39
CA ALA A 46 -17.13 -16.35 -7.40
C ALA A 46 -18.05 -15.30 -6.77
N THR A 47 -17.47 -14.34 -6.10
CA THR A 47 -18.15 -13.11 -5.72
C THR A 47 -18.43 -12.41 -7.04
N ILE A 48 -19.72 -12.33 -7.44
CA ILE A 48 -20.14 -11.41 -8.49
C ILE A 48 -20.02 -10.04 -7.85
N GLY A 49 -18.78 -9.54 -7.76
CA GLY A 49 -18.44 -8.26 -7.19
C GLY A 49 -18.91 -7.13 -8.11
N ARG A 50 -19.22 -5.98 -7.55
CA ARG A 50 -19.43 -4.76 -8.33
C ARG A 50 -18.17 -4.47 -9.15
N THR A 51 -18.36 -4.15 -10.42
CA THR A 51 -17.26 -3.79 -11.33
C THR A 51 -16.97 -2.30 -11.38
N SER A 52 -17.81 -1.46 -10.74
CA SER A 52 -17.67 -0.01 -10.75
C SER A 52 -18.39 0.64 -9.57
N PHE A 53 -17.93 1.84 -9.21
CA PHE A 53 -18.66 2.74 -8.32
C PHE A 53 -19.76 3.47 -9.08
N ALA A 54 -20.91 3.65 -8.44
CA ALA A 54 -22.07 4.31 -9.07
C ALA A 54 -21.88 5.83 -9.23
N ARG A 55 -21.06 6.44 -8.36
CA ARG A 55 -20.88 7.90 -8.31
C ARG A 55 -19.40 8.24 -8.11
N MET A 56 -18.78 8.76 -9.17
CA MET A 56 -17.47 9.40 -9.09
C MET A 56 -17.65 10.91 -9.00
N LYS A 57 -16.93 11.55 -8.11
CA LYS A 57 -16.95 12.98 -7.84
C LYS A 57 -15.55 13.56 -7.83
N ARG A 58 -15.47 14.89 -7.85
CA ARG A 58 -14.20 15.63 -7.69
C ARG A 58 -14.42 16.80 -6.75
N ILE A 59 -13.39 17.12 -5.96
CA ILE A 59 -13.40 18.29 -5.09
C ILE A 59 -11.98 18.79 -4.88
N ARG A 60 -11.83 20.10 -4.89
CA ARG A 60 -10.58 20.73 -4.52
C ARG A 60 -10.36 20.64 -3.02
N ALA A 61 -9.27 20.01 -2.61
CA ALA A 61 -8.88 19.80 -1.22
C ALA A 61 -7.38 20.10 -1.07
N GLY A 62 -7.06 21.24 -0.43
CA GLY A 62 -5.67 21.67 -0.30
C GLY A 62 -4.97 21.84 -1.66
N VAL A 63 -3.88 21.12 -1.84
CA VAL A 63 -3.06 21.15 -3.06
C VAL A 63 -3.60 20.24 -4.19
N LEU A 64 -4.65 19.49 -3.92
CA LEU A 64 -5.21 18.48 -4.84
C LEU A 64 -6.62 18.85 -5.31
N ASP A 65 -6.92 18.47 -6.55
CA ASP A 65 -8.25 18.21 -7.06
C ASP A 65 -8.49 16.71 -6.94
N VAL A 66 -9.17 16.30 -5.86
CA VAL A 66 -9.32 14.90 -5.47
C VAL A 66 -10.49 14.28 -6.20
N ALA A 67 -10.24 13.20 -6.94
CA ALA A 67 -11.28 12.33 -7.47
C ALA A 67 -11.60 11.25 -6.42
N TYR A 68 -12.89 11.03 -6.16
CA TYR A 68 -13.33 10.07 -5.16
C TYR A 68 -14.66 9.41 -5.54
N ALA A 69 -14.86 8.18 -5.08
CA ALA A 69 -16.15 7.54 -5.10
C ALA A 69 -16.94 7.87 -3.84
N GLU A 70 -18.25 8.00 -3.96
CA GLU A 70 -19.16 8.19 -2.82
C GLU A 70 -20.35 7.25 -2.94
N ASP A 71 -20.71 6.59 -1.83
CA ASP A 71 -21.85 5.69 -1.73
C ASP A 71 -22.61 5.94 -0.40
N GLY A 72 -23.86 5.49 -0.35
CA GLY A 72 -24.72 5.63 0.83
C GLY A 72 -25.40 7.00 0.98
N PRO A 73 -26.11 7.21 2.12
CA PRO A 73 -26.85 8.43 2.39
C PRO A 73 -25.92 9.59 2.72
N ALA A 74 -26.22 10.78 2.21
CA ALA A 74 -25.37 11.96 2.37
C ALA A 74 -25.28 12.44 3.84
N ASP A 75 -26.29 12.15 4.64
CA ASP A 75 -26.41 12.44 6.08
C ASP A 75 -25.95 11.30 6.97
N GLY A 76 -25.50 10.18 6.41
CA GLY A 76 -24.96 9.04 7.14
C GLY A 76 -23.64 9.37 7.85
N THR A 77 -23.31 8.59 8.88
CA THR A 77 -22.00 8.69 9.53
C THR A 77 -20.90 8.49 8.49
N PRO A 78 -19.94 9.42 8.35
CA PRO A 78 -18.91 9.31 7.34
C PRO A 78 -17.90 8.19 7.64
N VAL A 79 -17.54 7.43 6.60
CA VAL A 79 -16.45 6.46 6.60
C VAL A 79 -15.51 6.82 5.44
N LEU A 80 -14.25 7.07 5.76
CA LEU A 80 -13.19 7.34 4.80
C LEU A 80 -12.37 6.06 4.59
N LEU A 81 -12.35 5.54 3.36
CA LEU A 81 -11.66 4.31 2.97
C LEU A 81 -10.43 4.64 2.13
N LEU A 82 -9.23 4.31 2.63
CA LEU A 82 -7.95 4.71 2.06
C LEU A 82 -7.19 3.49 1.51
N HIS A 83 -6.94 3.49 0.20
CA HIS A 83 -6.25 2.40 -0.49
C HIS A 83 -4.72 2.45 -0.30
N GLY A 84 -4.04 1.36 -0.70
CA GLY A 84 -2.59 1.22 -0.66
C GLY A 84 -1.91 1.29 -2.02
N TRP A 85 -0.59 1.12 -2.01
CA TRP A 85 0.26 0.96 -3.18
C TRP A 85 0.53 -0.54 -3.43
N PRO A 86 0.53 -1.01 -4.67
CA PRO A 86 0.12 -0.38 -5.92
C PRO A 86 -1.33 -0.78 -6.30
N TYR A 87 -2.26 -0.37 -5.50
CA TYR A 87 -3.70 -0.64 -5.65
C TYR A 87 -4.45 0.67 -5.87
N ASP A 88 -5.79 0.64 -5.80
CA ASP A 88 -6.62 1.82 -5.99
C ASP A 88 -7.95 1.73 -5.23
N ILE A 89 -8.89 2.62 -5.55
CA ILE A 89 -10.21 2.67 -4.91
C ILE A 89 -11.02 1.38 -5.09
N TYR A 90 -10.76 0.59 -6.14
CA TYR A 90 -11.48 -0.65 -6.38
C TYR A 90 -11.21 -1.75 -5.35
N SER A 91 -10.20 -1.59 -4.51
CA SER A 91 -10.03 -2.41 -3.31
C SER A 91 -11.26 -2.37 -2.39
N TYR A 92 -12.06 -1.32 -2.48
CA TYR A 92 -13.25 -1.11 -1.66
C TYR A 92 -14.57 -1.24 -2.43
N VAL A 93 -14.55 -1.69 -3.68
CA VAL A 93 -15.75 -1.73 -4.53
C VAL A 93 -16.86 -2.60 -3.96
N ASP A 94 -16.52 -3.65 -3.22
CA ASP A 94 -17.46 -4.55 -2.55
C ASP A 94 -17.68 -4.18 -1.06
N VAL A 95 -16.75 -3.45 -0.43
CA VAL A 95 -16.90 -2.93 0.95
C VAL A 95 -17.90 -1.77 1.00
N ALA A 96 -17.78 -0.83 0.06
CA ALA A 96 -18.57 0.38 0.07
C ALA A 96 -20.11 0.12 0.08
N PRO A 97 -20.67 -0.78 -0.74
CA PRO A 97 -22.10 -1.06 -0.71
C PRO A 97 -22.57 -1.71 0.60
N ILE A 98 -21.73 -2.49 1.28
CA ILE A 98 -22.08 -3.09 2.57
C ILE A 98 -22.25 -1.99 3.63
N LEU A 99 -21.32 -1.06 3.70
CA LEU A 99 -21.35 0.07 4.62
C LEU A 99 -22.49 1.04 4.26
N ALA A 100 -22.70 1.31 2.97
CA ALA A 100 -23.80 2.15 2.49
C ALA A 100 -25.18 1.58 2.84
N ALA A 101 -25.36 0.26 2.70
CA ALA A 101 -26.57 -0.43 3.10
C ALA A 101 -26.82 -0.39 4.62
N ALA A 102 -25.75 -0.26 5.43
CA ALA A 102 -25.82 -0.06 6.87
C ALA A 102 -26.04 1.42 7.27
N GLY A 103 -26.25 2.32 6.30
CA GLY A 103 -26.58 3.73 6.55
C GLY A 103 -25.37 4.66 6.71
N TYR A 104 -24.17 4.23 6.32
CA TYR A 104 -22.96 5.06 6.36
C TYR A 104 -22.78 5.86 5.05
N ARG A 105 -22.23 7.05 5.16
CA ARG A 105 -21.73 7.83 4.03
C ARG A 105 -20.31 7.39 3.74
N VAL A 106 -20.09 6.65 2.66
CA VAL A 106 -18.81 6.05 2.32
C VAL A 106 -18.08 6.92 1.31
N ILE A 107 -16.82 7.27 1.60
CA ILE A 107 -15.96 8.11 0.78
C ILE A 107 -14.67 7.35 0.49
N VAL A 108 -14.37 7.16 -0.80
CA VAL A 108 -13.21 6.38 -1.26
C VAL A 108 -12.40 7.24 -2.23
N PRO A 109 -11.43 8.03 -1.75
CA PRO A 109 -10.62 8.89 -2.61
C PRO A 109 -9.51 8.11 -3.31
N TYR A 110 -9.17 8.53 -4.53
CA TYR A 110 -7.86 8.27 -5.08
C TYR A 110 -6.82 9.12 -4.33
N LEU A 111 -5.81 8.48 -3.79
CA LEU A 111 -4.67 9.16 -3.16
C LEU A 111 -3.91 10.00 -4.19
N ARG A 112 -3.02 10.91 -3.70
CA ARG A 112 -2.11 11.66 -4.58
C ARG A 112 -1.33 10.72 -5.51
N GLY A 113 -1.28 11.01 -6.80
CA GLY A 113 -0.63 10.19 -7.80
C GLY A 113 -1.42 8.97 -8.28
N TYR A 114 -2.73 8.94 -8.04
CA TYR A 114 -3.60 7.85 -8.47
C TYR A 114 -4.84 8.33 -9.22
N GLY A 115 -5.29 7.50 -10.16
CA GLY A 115 -6.53 7.69 -10.91
C GLY A 115 -6.64 9.11 -11.45
N ASP A 116 -7.77 9.74 -11.21
CA ASP A 116 -8.04 11.11 -11.67
C ASP A 116 -7.73 12.21 -10.65
N THR A 117 -7.15 11.90 -9.49
CA THR A 117 -6.64 12.94 -8.58
C THR A 117 -5.47 13.68 -9.23
N ARG A 118 -5.48 15.01 -9.19
CA ARG A 118 -4.48 15.88 -9.82
C ARG A 118 -4.00 16.95 -8.85
N PHE A 119 -2.75 17.37 -8.98
CA PHE A 119 -2.28 18.59 -8.34
C PHE A 119 -2.94 19.82 -8.97
N VAL A 120 -3.35 20.76 -8.13
CA VAL A 120 -3.98 22.02 -8.59
C VAL A 120 -2.96 22.90 -9.30
N TRP A 121 -1.71 22.85 -8.85
CA TRP A 121 -0.62 23.66 -9.40
C TRP A 121 0.52 22.77 -9.91
N ALA A 122 1.08 23.14 -11.04
CA ALA A 122 2.12 22.37 -11.72
C ALA A 122 3.44 22.35 -10.94
N ASP A 123 3.72 23.39 -10.17
CA ASP A 123 4.93 23.60 -9.37
C ASP A 123 4.87 22.97 -7.97
N THR A 124 3.71 22.42 -7.55
CA THR A 124 3.61 21.68 -6.28
C THR A 124 4.55 20.47 -6.31
N PRO A 125 5.39 20.26 -5.29
CA PRO A 125 6.27 19.11 -5.23
C PRO A 125 5.51 17.78 -5.25
N ARG A 126 6.02 16.78 -6.01
CA ARG A 126 5.45 15.42 -6.04
C ARG A 126 5.94 14.63 -4.82
N ASN A 127 5.57 15.14 -3.68
CA ASN A 127 5.95 14.63 -2.38
C ASN A 127 5.10 13.42 -1.97
N GLY A 128 5.74 12.33 -1.58
CA GLY A 128 5.12 11.08 -1.11
C GLY A 128 5.36 10.81 0.38
N GLN A 129 5.76 11.82 1.21
CA GLN A 129 5.94 11.59 2.65
C GLN A 129 4.60 11.25 3.33
N GLN A 130 4.71 10.50 4.42
CA GLN A 130 3.53 10.01 5.14
C GLN A 130 2.64 11.13 5.70
N ALA A 131 3.24 12.21 6.22
CA ALA A 131 2.50 13.35 6.72
C ALA A 131 1.74 14.10 5.61
N ALA A 132 2.28 14.13 4.39
CA ALA A 132 1.61 14.74 3.24
C ALA A 132 0.34 13.99 2.85
N LEU A 133 0.38 12.64 2.81
CA LEU A 133 -0.81 11.82 2.53
C LEU A 133 -1.88 11.99 3.61
N ALA A 134 -1.47 12.04 4.89
CA ALA A 134 -2.40 12.25 5.99
C ALA A 134 -3.04 13.64 5.95
N THR A 135 -2.28 14.67 5.60
CA THR A 135 -2.80 16.04 5.41
C THR A 135 -3.77 16.11 4.24
N ASP A 136 -3.53 15.39 3.14
CA ASP A 136 -4.50 15.31 2.03
C ASP A 136 -5.84 14.74 2.48
N ALA A 137 -5.81 13.63 3.24
CA ALA A 137 -7.02 13.01 3.76
C ALA A 137 -7.77 13.94 4.72
N LEU A 138 -7.04 14.67 5.57
CA LEU A 138 -7.61 15.67 6.47
C LEU A 138 -8.27 16.83 5.70
N THR A 139 -7.56 17.40 4.71
CA THR A 139 -8.09 18.50 3.88
C THR A 139 -9.26 18.07 3.00
N LEU A 140 -9.31 16.78 2.60
CA LEU A 140 -10.49 16.22 1.93
C LEU A 140 -11.71 16.23 2.85
N LEU A 141 -11.56 15.82 4.12
CA LEU A 141 -12.65 15.90 5.10
C LEU A 141 -13.12 17.35 5.28
N ASP A 142 -12.19 18.32 5.33
CA ASP A 142 -12.52 19.75 5.44
C ASP A 142 -13.29 20.24 4.21
N ALA A 143 -12.82 19.90 3.01
CA ALA A 143 -13.49 20.29 1.76
C ALA A 143 -14.91 19.70 1.64
N LEU A 144 -15.13 18.51 2.20
CA LEU A 144 -16.44 17.85 2.26
C LEU A 144 -17.31 18.30 3.43
N ASN A 145 -16.85 19.25 4.26
CA ASN A 145 -17.49 19.70 5.49
C ASN A 145 -17.75 18.54 6.49
N ILE A 146 -16.83 17.58 6.55
CA ILE A 146 -16.88 16.45 7.46
C ILE A 146 -16.01 16.74 8.67
N ARG A 147 -16.64 16.95 9.82
CA ARG A 147 -15.92 17.24 11.06
C ARG A 147 -15.17 16.00 11.58
N GLN A 148 -15.79 14.84 11.50
CA GLN A 148 -15.26 13.59 12.04
C GLN A 148 -15.74 12.40 11.19
N ALA A 149 -14.85 11.43 10.95
CA ALA A 149 -15.16 10.20 10.21
C ALA A 149 -14.60 8.96 10.90
N ILE A 150 -15.15 7.78 10.61
CA ILE A 150 -14.41 6.53 10.79
C ILE A 150 -13.36 6.50 9.68
N VAL A 151 -12.10 6.31 10.05
CA VAL A 151 -11.01 6.22 9.07
C VAL A 151 -10.56 4.76 8.96
N ALA A 152 -10.43 4.27 7.73
CA ALA A 152 -10.07 2.87 7.52
C ALA A 152 -9.14 2.74 6.31
N GLY A 153 -8.16 1.83 6.40
CA GLY A 153 -7.21 1.67 5.32
C GLY A 153 -6.38 0.40 5.39
N TYR A 154 -5.60 0.18 4.34
CA TYR A 154 -4.57 -0.85 4.29
C TYR A 154 -3.33 -0.27 3.58
N ASP A 155 -2.14 -0.80 3.85
CA ASP A 155 -0.86 -0.36 3.28
C ASP A 155 -0.63 1.16 3.47
N TRP A 156 -0.41 1.95 2.41
CA TRP A 156 -0.30 3.41 2.52
C TRP A 156 -1.55 4.04 3.14
N GLY A 157 -2.72 3.50 2.81
CA GLY A 157 -3.99 3.94 3.38
C GLY A 157 -4.10 3.68 4.88
N ALA A 158 -3.61 2.53 5.36
CA ALA A 158 -3.56 2.24 6.80
C ALA A 158 -2.62 3.20 7.51
N ARG A 159 -1.41 3.42 6.96
CA ARG A 159 -0.47 4.42 7.52
C ARG A 159 -1.08 5.80 7.58
N THR A 160 -1.77 6.21 6.52
CA THR A 160 -2.49 7.49 6.46
C THR A 160 -3.56 7.59 7.55
N ALA A 161 -4.37 6.53 7.71
CA ALA A 161 -5.41 6.45 8.74
C ALA A 161 -4.83 6.44 10.16
N ASP A 162 -3.75 5.69 10.40
CA ASP A 162 -3.02 5.67 11.68
C ASP A 162 -2.51 7.07 12.06
N ILE A 163 -1.92 7.79 11.09
CA ILE A 163 -1.42 9.15 11.30
C ILE A 163 -2.57 10.10 11.62
N MET A 164 -3.69 10.02 10.88
CA MET A 164 -4.87 10.82 11.18
C MET A 164 -5.36 10.56 12.61
N ALA A 165 -5.46 9.31 13.01
CA ALA A 165 -5.93 8.91 14.34
C ALA A 165 -4.96 9.31 15.47
N ALA A 166 -3.65 9.35 15.20
CA ALA A 166 -2.63 9.72 16.16
C ALA A 166 -2.47 11.23 16.33
N LEU A 167 -2.49 12.00 15.22
CA LEU A 167 -2.24 13.44 15.24
C LEU A 167 -3.52 14.29 15.39
N TRP A 168 -4.65 13.80 14.90
CA TRP A 168 -5.95 14.49 14.91
C TRP A 168 -7.07 13.57 15.40
N PRO A 169 -6.98 13.04 16.64
CA PRO A 169 -7.97 12.11 17.18
C PRO A 169 -9.38 12.67 17.20
N GLU A 170 -9.55 14.00 17.31
CA GLU A 170 -10.84 14.68 17.24
C GLU A 170 -11.50 14.62 15.85
N ARG A 171 -10.72 14.30 14.81
CA ARG A 171 -11.20 14.11 13.43
C ARG A 171 -11.54 12.66 13.12
N CYS A 172 -11.17 11.74 14.00
CA CYS A 172 -11.33 10.30 13.83
C CYS A 172 -12.30 9.75 14.87
N LYS A 173 -13.48 9.30 14.44
CA LYS A 173 -14.45 8.64 15.32
C LYS A 173 -13.95 7.28 15.78
N ALA A 174 -13.33 6.55 14.87
CA ALA A 174 -12.73 5.24 15.09
C ALA A 174 -11.75 4.92 13.94
N LEU A 175 -10.93 3.88 14.11
CA LEU A 175 -9.91 3.44 13.16
C LEU A 175 -10.07 1.96 12.82
N VAL A 176 -9.97 1.61 11.51
CA VAL A 176 -9.67 0.25 11.06
C VAL A 176 -8.36 0.27 10.29
N SER A 177 -7.34 -0.45 10.76
CA SER A 177 -6.02 -0.48 10.14
C SER A 177 -5.59 -1.91 9.81
N VAL A 178 -5.35 -2.19 8.53
CA VAL A 178 -4.79 -3.49 8.10
C VAL A 178 -3.28 -3.45 8.29
N SER A 179 -2.74 -4.55 8.85
CA SER A 179 -1.33 -4.75 9.24
C SER A 179 -0.87 -3.89 10.44
N GLY A 180 -1.81 -3.34 11.18
CA GLY A 180 -1.57 -2.77 12.50
C GLY A 180 -1.10 -1.31 12.49
N TYR A 181 -0.14 -0.98 13.36
CA TYR A 181 0.40 0.36 13.50
C TYR A 181 1.54 0.59 12.51
N LEU A 182 1.30 1.39 11.47
CA LEU A 182 2.21 1.57 10.33
C LEU A 182 2.92 2.94 10.29
N ILE A 183 2.78 3.76 11.34
CA ILE A 183 3.54 5.00 11.46
C ILE A 183 5.03 4.64 11.56
N GLY A 184 5.84 5.20 10.69
CA GLY A 184 7.27 4.98 10.64
C GLY A 184 8.08 6.26 10.87
N SER A 185 9.39 6.11 10.96
CA SER A 185 10.32 7.22 10.91
C SER A 185 11.56 6.83 10.12
N GLN A 186 12.23 7.82 9.54
CA GLN A 186 13.49 7.58 8.83
C GLN A 186 14.52 6.93 9.76
N ALA A 187 14.59 7.35 11.02
CA ALA A 187 15.53 6.78 12.00
C ALA A 187 15.29 5.27 12.24
N LEU A 188 14.02 4.82 12.28
CA LEU A 188 13.70 3.40 12.40
C LEU A 188 14.06 2.64 11.12
N ASN A 189 13.82 3.24 9.96
CA ASN A 189 14.09 2.61 8.67
C ASN A 189 15.59 2.49 8.35
N HIS A 190 16.48 3.16 9.10
CA HIS A 190 17.93 2.94 9.03
C HIS A 190 18.36 1.60 9.64
N ASN A 191 17.54 0.98 10.48
CA ASN A 191 17.87 -0.32 11.05
C ASN A 191 17.53 -1.43 10.05
N PRO A 192 18.50 -2.32 9.72
CA PRO A 192 18.25 -3.40 8.79
C PRO A 192 17.25 -4.40 9.38
N LEU A 193 16.39 -4.93 8.52
CA LEU A 193 15.47 -6.02 8.86
C LEU A 193 16.14 -7.39 8.64
N PRO A 194 15.56 -8.48 9.15
CA PRO A 194 16.02 -9.82 8.81
C PRO A 194 16.00 -10.04 7.29
N PRO A 195 16.95 -10.80 6.71
CA PRO A 195 17.14 -10.93 5.26
C PRO A 195 15.86 -11.32 4.48
N LYS A 196 14.99 -12.14 5.08
CA LYS A 196 13.71 -12.52 4.45
C LYS A 196 12.76 -11.31 4.30
N ALA A 197 12.69 -10.44 5.29
CA ALA A 197 11.87 -9.23 5.21
C ALA A 197 12.46 -8.21 4.21
N GLU A 198 13.79 -8.06 4.18
CA GLU A 198 14.47 -7.25 3.17
C GLU A 198 14.21 -7.77 1.76
N GLN A 199 14.24 -9.08 1.56
CA GLN A 199 13.92 -9.71 0.29
C GLN A 199 12.48 -9.44 -0.15
N GLN A 200 11.52 -9.43 0.77
CA GLN A 200 10.12 -9.11 0.46
C GLN A 200 9.94 -7.62 0.10
N TRP A 201 10.76 -6.73 0.69
CA TRP A 201 10.76 -5.30 0.40
C TRP A 201 11.87 -4.87 -0.58
N TRP A 202 12.41 -5.79 -1.40
CA TRP A 202 13.49 -5.56 -2.35
C TRP A 202 13.29 -4.32 -3.23
N TYR A 203 12.06 -4.01 -3.57
CA TYR A 203 11.71 -2.91 -4.46
C TYR A 203 12.02 -1.54 -3.85
N GLN A 204 12.04 -1.39 -2.53
CA GLN A 204 12.43 -0.14 -1.88
C GLN A 204 13.88 0.22 -2.27
N PHE A 205 14.78 -0.74 -2.26
CA PHE A 205 16.18 -0.55 -2.66
C PHE A 205 16.31 -0.41 -4.18
N TYR A 206 15.51 -1.13 -4.95
CA TYR A 206 15.47 -0.98 -6.41
C TYR A 206 15.11 0.46 -6.81
N PHE A 207 14.14 1.06 -6.14
CA PHE A 207 13.70 2.44 -6.38
C PHE A 207 14.73 3.51 -6.01
N THR A 208 15.75 3.20 -5.22
CA THR A 208 16.83 4.16 -4.91
C THR A 208 17.76 4.40 -6.09
N THR A 209 17.82 3.47 -7.05
CA THR A 209 18.72 3.53 -8.20
C THR A 209 18.04 4.21 -9.40
N GLU A 210 18.86 4.80 -10.30
CA GLU A 210 18.37 5.32 -11.59
C GLU A 210 17.76 4.21 -12.45
N ARG A 211 18.39 3.02 -12.45
CA ARG A 211 17.85 1.84 -13.13
C ARG A 211 16.47 1.44 -12.60
N GLY A 212 16.28 1.49 -11.28
CA GLY A 212 15.01 1.16 -10.65
C GLY A 212 13.93 2.18 -10.96
N ALA A 213 14.27 3.46 -10.94
CA ALA A 213 13.37 4.54 -11.34
C ALA A 213 12.92 4.40 -12.79
N ALA A 214 13.86 4.22 -13.72
CA ALA A 214 13.56 4.01 -15.13
C ALA A 214 12.77 2.71 -15.38
N GLY A 215 13.09 1.65 -14.65
CA GLY A 215 12.38 0.36 -14.72
C GLY A 215 10.94 0.49 -14.27
N TYR A 216 10.69 1.14 -13.12
CA TYR A 216 9.33 1.37 -12.62
C TYR A 216 8.52 2.24 -13.58
N ALA A 217 9.08 3.34 -14.08
CA ALA A 217 8.41 4.21 -15.04
C ALA A 217 8.02 3.48 -16.34
N ARG A 218 8.86 2.53 -16.78
CA ARG A 218 8.61 1.77 -18.01
C ARG A 218 7.63 0.62 -17.84
N TYR A 219 7.63 -0.03 -16.69
CA TYR A 219 6.93 -1.28 -16.44
C TYR A 219 6.00 -1.19 -15.22
N THR A 220 5.35 -0.05 -15.01
CA THR A 220 4.52 0.23 -13.83
C THR A 220 3.46 -0.84 -13.61
N HIS A 221 2.73 -1.25 -14.66
CA HIS A 221 1.68 -2.27 -14.56
C HIS A 221 2.25 -3.67 -14.28
N ASP A 222 3.31 -4.08 -14.99
CA ASP A 222 3.95 -5.39 -14.75
C ASP A 222 4.50 -5.47 -13.32
N PHE A 223 5.08 -4.36 -12.85
CA PHE A 223 5.58 -4.24 -11.50
C PHE A 223 4.45 -4.37 -10.47
N ALA A 224 3.34 -3.66 -10.68
CA ALA A 224 2.18 -3.74 -9.83
C ALA A 224 1.61 -5.16 -9.77
N ARG A 225 1.51 -5.85 -10.92
CA ARG A 225 1.06 -7.25 -10.98
C ARG A 225 1.96 -8.16 -10.14
N LEU A 226 3.28 -8.02 -10.28
CA LEU A 226 4.25 -8.79 -9.50
C LEU A 226 4.06 -8.57 -7.98
N ILE A 227 3.81 -7.31 -7.57
CA ILE A 227 3.55 -7.02 -6.16
C ILE A 227 2.25 -7.66 -5.70
N TRP A 228 1.16 -7.59 -6.49
CA TRP A 228 -0.10 -8.24 -6.14
C TRP A 228 0.07 -9.75 -5.94
N GLU A 229 0.73 -10.43 -6.87
CA GLU A 229 0.99 -11.88 -6.84
C GLU A 229 1.84 -12.29 -5.63
N THR A 230 2.84 -11.48 -5.27
CA THR A 230 3.74 -11.78 -4.17
C THR A 230 3.16 -11.39 -2.80
N ALA A 231 2.40 -10.30 -2.72
CA ALA A 231 1.78 -9.83 -1.49
C ALA A 231 0.49 -10.58 -1.14
N SER A 232 -0.23 -11.11 -2.15
CA SER A 232 -1.45 -11.90 -1.98
C SER A 232 -1.35 -13.25 -2.71
N PRO A 233 -0.45 -14.16 -2.28
CA PRO A 233 -0.06 -15.34 -3.06
C PRO A 233 -1.17 -16.38 -3.23
N ARG A 234 -2.25 -16.29 -2.47
CA ARG A 234 -3.42 -17.18 -2.56
C ARG A 234 -4.63 -16.52 -3.22
N TRP A 235 -4.54 -15.24 -3.55
CA TRP A 235 -5.63 -14.52 -4.19
C TRP A 235 -5.68 -14.78 -5.69
N ALA A 236 -6.74 -15.41 -6.16
CA ALA A 236 -6.95 -15.69 -7.59
C ALA A 236 -7.74 -14.53 -8.24
N PHE A 237 -7.09 -13.38 -8.42
CA PHE A 237 -7.66 -12.28 -9.19
C PHE A 237 -7.55 -12.54 -10.70
N ASP A 238 -8.52 -12.07 -11.47
CA ASP A 238 -8.48 -12.14 -12.93
C ASP A 238 -7.85 -10.90 -13.57
N ASP A 239 -7.55 -11.01 -14.88
CA ASP A 239 -6.93 -9.92 -15.63
C ASP A 239 -7.81 -8.67 -15.68
N ALA A 240 -9.13 -8.82 -15.70
CA ALA A 240 -10.06 -7.69 -15.74
C ALA A 240 -10.03 -6.92 -14.40
N THR A 241 -9.98 -7.62 -13.28
CA THR A 241 -9.82 -7.03 -11.95
C THR A 241 -8.51 -6.27 -11.84
N PHE A 242 -7.41 -6.87 -12.26
CA PHE A 242 -6.11 -6.20 -12.26
C PHE A 242 -6.09 -4.98 -13.19
N ALA A 243 -6.51 -5.13 -14.46
CA ALA A 243 -6.46 -4.05 -15.45
C ALA A 243 -7.29 -2.83 -15.02
N ARG A 244 -8.43 -3.06 -14.37
CA ARG A 244 -9.27 -1.98 -13.82
C ARG A 244 -8.52 -1.12 -12.80
N SER A 245 -7.85 -1.75 -11.85
CA SER A 245 -7.07 -1.04 -10.81
C SER A 245 -5.77 -0.47 -11.38
N ALA A 246 -5.10 -1.20 -12.27
CA ALA A 246 -3.85 -0.77 -12.88
C ALA A 246 -4.01 0.55 -13.67
N ALA A 247 -5.18 0.82 -14.25
CA ALA A 247 -5.46 2.08 -14.93
C ALA A 247 -5.29 3.32 -14.02
N ALA A 248 -5.44 3.17 -12.71
CA ALA A 248 -5.19 4.28 -11.78
C ALA A 248 -3.71 4.67 -11.67
N LEU A 249 -2.80 3.77 -12.04
CA LEU A 249 -1.35 3.97 -12.04
C LEU A 249 -0.87 4.77 -13.26
N ASP A 250 -1.72 5.00 -14.26
CA ASP A 250 -1.45 5.85 -15.43
C ASP A 250 -1.51 7.35 -15.07
N ASN A 251 -1.79 7.68 -13.81
CA ASN A 251 -1.70 9.05 -13.33
C ASN A 251 -0.29 9.61 -13.58
N PRO A 252 -0.16 10.80 -14.20
CA PRO A 252 1.14 11.36 -14.60
C PRO A 252 2.10 11.61 -13.42
N ASP A 253 1.58 11.74 -12.22
CA ASP A 253 2.37 12.00 -11.01
C ASP A 253 2.70 10.69 -10.23
N HIS A 254 2.14 9.54 -10.65
CA HIS A 254 2.23 8.27 -9.91
C HIS A 254 3.67 7.83 -9.65
N VAL A 255 4.48 7.76 -10.70
CA VAL A 255 5.87 7.30 -10.61
C VAL A 255 6.69 8.19 -9.69
N ALA A 256 6.57 9.51 -9.87
CA ALA A 256 7.33 10.49 -9.08
C ALA A 256 6.99 10.37 -7.57
N ILE A 257 5.70 10.29 -7.24
CA ILE A 257 5.25 10.18 -5.86
C ILE A 257 5.67 8.84 -5.23
N THR A 258 5.53 7.74 -5.97
CA THR A 258 5.94 6.41 -5.49
C THR A 258 7.44 6.37 -5.20
N LEU A 259 8.26 6.83 -6.13
CA LEU A 259 9.71 6.87 -5.94
C LEU A 259 10.09 7.79 -4.77
N HIS A 260 9.44 8.96 -4.67
CA HIS A 260 9.68 9.87 -3.56
C HIS A 260 9.33 9.22 -2.21
N ASN A 261 8.18 8.54 -2.09
CA ASN A 261 7.76 7.88 -0.85
C ASN A 261 8.83 6.90 -0.33
N TYR A 262 9.29 6.00 -1.20
CA TYR A 262 10.26 4.98 -0.78
C TYR A 262 11.66 5.53 -0.54
N ARG A 263 12.11 6.50 -1.34
CA ARG A 263 13.39 7.19 -1.14
C ARG A 263 13.39 8.02 0.13
N TRP A 264 12.30 8.76 0.39
CA TRP A 264 12.16 9.55 1.61
C TRP A 264 12.17 8.67 2.86
N ARG A 265 11.48 7.54 2.84
CA ARG A 265 11.49 6.57 3.95
C ARG A 265 12.89 6.08 4.30
N LEU A 266 13.77 5.96 3.31
CA LEU A 266 15.17 5.56 3.48
C LEU A 266 16.12 6.75 3.73
N GLY A 267 15.60 7.98 3.85
CA GLY A 267 16.40 9.18 4.08
C GLY A 267 17.25 9.62 2.89
N LEU A 268 16.86 9.24 1.67
CA LEU A 268 17.63 9.48 0.44
C LEU A 268 17.17 10.72 -0.34
N VAL A 269 16.02 11.26 0.01
CA VAL A 269 15.48 12.52 -0.53
C VAL A 269 14.85 13.33 0.58
N GLU A 270 14.88 14.66 0.43
CA GLU A 270 14.22 15.58 1.35
C GLU A 270 12.70 15.54 1.19
N GLY A 271 11.99 15.81 2.28
CA GLY A 271 10.57 16.11 2.26
C GLY A 271 10.31 17.60 2.10
N GLU A 272 9.04 18.01 2.18
CA GLU A 272 8.68 19.43 2.23
C GLU A 272 8.75 19.92 3.68
N ALA A 273 9.49 21.01 3.90
CA ALA A 273 9.79 21.54 5.23
C ALA A 273 8.54 21.90 6.07
N HIS A 274 7.41 22.20 5.43
CA HIS A 274 6.19 22.48 6.19
C HIS A 274 5.58 21.25 6.88
N TYR A 275 6.01 20.03 6.52
CA TYR A 275 5.64 18.78 7.23
C TYR A 275 6.65 18.40 8.33
N ASP A 276 7.79 19.07 8.48
CA ASP A 276 8.87 18.67 9.40
C ASP A 276 8.39 18.52 10.85
N ALA A 277 7.53 19.46 11.29
CA ALA A 277 6.97 19.39 12.64
C ALA A 277 6.09 18.14 12.85
N LEU A 278 5.31 17.76 11.84
CA LEU A 278 4.48 16.55 11.88
C LEU A 278 5.35 15.30 11.84
N GLU A 279 6.33 15.25 10.95
CA GLU A 279 7.26 14.10 10.85
C GLU A 279 8.08 13.92 12.13
N LYS A 280 8.49 15.01 12.78
CA LYS A 280 9.14 14.95 14.09
C LYS A 280 8.23 14.33 15.15
N THR A 281 6.96 14.73 15.20
CA THR A 281 5.99 14.14 16.12
C THR A 281 5.76 12.66 15.80
N LEU A 282 5.65 12.30 14.52
CA LEU A 282 5.47 10.91 14.08
C LEU A 282 6.67 10.04 14.40
N ALA A 283 7.88 10.59 14.40
CA ALA A 283 9.11 9.87 14.76
C ALA A 283 9.12 9.38 16.21
N GLU A 284 8.36 10.03 17.10
CA GLU A 284 8.15 9.60 18.50
C GLU A 284 7.14 8.43 18.61
N LEU A 285 6.55 8.00 17.50
CA LEU A 285 5.53 6.96 17.42
C LEU A 285 4.36 7.21 18.38
N PRO A 286 3.60 8.30 18.19
CA PRO A 286 2.53 8.71 19.10
C PRO A 286 1.46 7.62 19.25
N PRO A 287 0.84 7.49 20.43
CA PRO A 287 -0.23 6.53 20.64
C PRO A 287 -1.50 6.90 19.87
N ILE A 288 -2.29 5.89 19.51
CA ILE A 288 -3.63 6.04 18.97
C ILE A 288 -4.64 5.87 20.11
N THR A 289 -5.40 6.91 20.39
CA THR A 289 -6.32 6.95 21.52
C THR A 289 -7.79 6.67 21.15
N VAL A 290 -8.11 6.78 19.87
CA VAL A 290 -9.47 6.48 19.37
C VAL A 290 -9.73 4.98 19.37
N PRO A 291 -11.01 4.55 19.42
CA PRO A 291 -11.37 3.14 19.26
C PRO A 291 -10.78 2.58 17.97
N ALA A 292 -10.14 1.40 18.05
CA ALA A 292 -9.44 0.84 16.91
C ALA A 292 -9.60 -0.68 16.77
N ILE A 293 -9.71 -1.15 15.54
CA ILE A 293 -9.59 -2.57 15.17
C ILE A 293 -8.46 -2.68 14.15
N THR A 294 -7.48 -3.54 14.43
CA THR A 294 -6.49 -3.93 13.43
C THR A 294 -6.84 -5.27 12.81
N LEU A 295 -6.59 -5.40 11.52
CA LEU A 295 -6.84 -6.62 10.74
C LEU A 295 -5.53 -7.14 10.16
N GLU A 296 -5.43 -8.48 10.05
CA GLU A 296 -4.35 -9.13 9.31
C GLU A 296 -4.90 -10.34 8.55
N GLY A 297 -4.42 -10.56 7.33
CA GLY A 297 -4.72 -11.76 6.55
C GLY A 297 -3.75 -12.90 6.87
N ASP A 298 -4.24 -14.13 6.98
CA ASP A 298 -3.43 -15.31 7.32
C ASP A 298 -2.45 -15.74 6.21
N ALA A 299 -2.51 -15.12 5.04
CA ALA A 299 -1.64 -15.37 3.90
C ALA A 299 -1.01 -14.07 3.33
N ASN A 300 -0.91 -13.01 4.15
CA ASN A 300 -0.24 -11.78 3.73
C ASN A 300 1.24 -12.04 3.44
N GLY A 301 1.63 -11.88 2.17
CA GLY A 301 3.00 -12.05 1.70
C GLY A 301 3.88 -10.80 1.87
N ALA A 302 3.29 -9.63 2.17
CA ALA A 302 4.04 -8.43 2.48
C ALA A 302 4.57 -8.46 3.92
N PRO A 303 5.76 -7.90 4.21
CA PRO A 303 6.24 -7.79 5.58
C PRO A 303 5.30 -6.93 6.42
N HIS A 304 4.94 -7.43 7.58
CA HIS A 304 4.10 -6.74 8.55
C HIS A 304 4.57 -7.05 9.97
N PRO A 305 4.36 -6.12 10.93
CA PRO A 305 4.74 -6.37 12.31
C PRO A 305 3.76 -7.33 12.98
N GLU A 306 4.27 -8.16 13.90
CA GLU A 306 3.42 -8.98 14.75
C GLU A 306 2.55 -8.12 15.68
N PRO A 307 1.29 -8.50 15.97
CA PRO A 307 0.39 -7.72 16.82
C PRO A 307 0.98 -7.35 18.17
N ALA A 308 1.74 -8.26 18.79
CA ALA A 308 2.39 -8.01 20.07
C ALA A 308 3.42 -6.85 20.04
N ALA A 309 3.98 -6.56 18.87
CA ALA A 309 4.98 -5.48 18.72
C ALA A 309 4.34 -4.09 18.78
N TYR A 310 3.09 -3.96 18.33
CA TYR A 310 2.43 -2.66 18.21
C TYR A 310 1.17 -2.46 19.07
N ALA A 311 0.58 -3.52 19.64
CA ALA A 311 -0.69 -3.43 20.38
C ALA A 311 -0.67 -2.34 21.47
N LYS A 312 0.45 -2.14 22.15
CA LYS A 312 0.64 -1.10 23.18
C LYS A 312 0.53 0.35 22.65
N ARG A 313 0.56 0.53 21.33
CA ARG A 313 0.39 1.86 20.70
C ARG A 313 -1.07 2.28 20.63
N PHE A 314 -2.00 1.32 20.75
CA PHE A 314 -3.43 1.59 20.82
C PHE A 314 -3.82 1.69 22.31
N THR A 315 -4.05 2.90 22.81
CA THR A 315 -4.36 3.15 24.23
C THR A 315 -5.85 3.36 24.49
N GLY A 316 -6.65 3.50 23.43
CA GLY A 316 -8.11 3.45 23.51
C GLY A 316 -8.65 2.01 23.51
N ARG A 317 -9.96 1.84 23.31
CA ARG A 317 -10.53 0.50 23.11
C ARG A 317 -9.95 -0.13 21.83
N TYR A 318 -9.35 -1.29 21.97
CA TYR A 318 -8.58 -1.92 20.90
C TYR A 318 -8.88 -3.42 20.77
N GLU A 319 -8.96 -3.88 19.54
CA GLU A 319 -9.08 -5.29 19.17
C GLU A 319 -8.21 -5.60 17.95
N HIS A 320 -7.63 -6.81 17.91
CA HIS A 320 -6.97 -7.35 16.73
C HIS A 320 -7.73 -8.56 16.19
N ARG A 321 -7.86 -8.66 14.86
CA ARG A 321 -8.50 -9.78 14.17
C ARG A 321 -7.61 -10.33 13.07
N THR A 322 -7.36 -11.64 13.10
CA THR A 322 -6.77 -12.36 11.96
C THR A 322 -7.89 -12.92 11.09
N ILE A 323 -7.88 -12.57 9.81
CA ILE A 323 -8.85 -13.04 8.83
C ILE A 323 -8.24 -14.25 8.13
N THR A 324 -8.89 -15.41 8.30
CA THR A 324 -8.42 -16.70 7.79
C THR A 324 -9.09 -17.06 6.46
N GLY A 325 -8.50 -18.02 5.75
CA GLY A 325 -9.00 -18.50 4.46
C GLY A 325 -8.06 -18.23 3.30
N GLY A 326 -6.80 -17.89 3.59
CA GLY A 326 -5.80 -17.57 2.59
C GLY A 326 -5.83 -16.12 2.14
N ILE A 327 -6.25 -15.22 3.04
CA ILE A 327 -6.37 -13.80 2.78
C ILE A 327 -4.99 -13.14 2.79
N GLY A 328 -4.69 -12.42 1.72
CA GLY A 328 -3.42 -11.73 1.51
C GLY A 328 -3.46 -10.26 1.91
N HIS A 329 -2.64 -9.48 1.20
CA HIS A 329 -2.37 -8.09 1.53
C HIS A 329 -3.54 -7.14 1.19
N ASN A 330 -4.24 -7.38 0.07
CA ASN A 330 -5.40 -6.56 -0.32
C ASN A 330 -6.66 -7.05 0.39
N LEU A 331 -6.59 -7.12 1.72
CA LEU A 331 -7.64 -7.66 2.59
C LEU A 331 -9.05 -7.07 2.30
N PRO A 332 -9.23 -5.76 2.04
CA PRO A 332 -10.57 -5.24 1.76
C PRO A 332 -11.18 -5.80 0.47
N GLN A 333 -10.38 -6.18 -0.53
CA GLN A 333 -10.88 -6.79 -1.76
C GLN A 333 -10.97 -8.32 -1.66
N GLU A 334 -10.08 -8.94 -0.89
CA GLU A 334 -10.05 -10.39 -0.69
C GLU A 334 -11.11 -10.87 0.31
N ALA A 335 -11.43 -10.04 1.31
CA ALA A 335 -12.40 -10.34 2.37
C ALA A 335 -13.29 -9.12 2.70
N PRO A 336 -14.08 -8.61 1.74
CA PRO A 336 -14.82 -7.35 1.89
C PRO A 336 -15.82 -7.38 3.04
N GLN A 337 -16.45 -8.51 3.32
CA GLN A 337 -17.39 -8.68 4.43
C GLN A 337 -16.68 -8.53 5.78
N ALA A 338 -15.49 -9.12 5.93
CA ALA A 338 -14.73 -9.05 7.18
C ALA A 338 -14.23 -7.61 7.43
N PHE A 339 -13.76 -6.93 6.38
CA PHE A 339 -13.34 -5.54 6.48
C PHE A 339 -14.50 -4.61 6.83
N ALA A 340 -15.63 -4.73 6.12
CA ALA A 340 -16.84 -3.95 6.40
C ALA A 340 -17.35 -4.21 7.82
N GLN A 341 -17.36 -5.47 8.27
CA GLN A 341 -17.81 -5.81 9.62
C GLN A 341 -16.91 -5.16 10.70
N ALA A 342 -15.59 -5.10 10.48
CA ALA A 342 -14.69 -4.41 11.39
C ALA A 342 -15.03 -2.92 11.52
N ALA A 343 -15.37 -2.25 10.37
CA ALA A 343 -15.78 -0.85 10.38
C ALA A 343 -17.13 -0.63 11.10
N LEU A 344 -18.07 -1.58 10.97
CA LEU A 344 -19.35 -1.54 11.67
C LEU A 344 -19.18 -1.78 13.19
N ASP A 345 -18.28 -2.67 13.58
CA ASP A 345 -18.06 -3.02 14.97
C ASP A 345 -17.31 -1.91 15.71
N VAL A 346 -16.24 -1.36 15.11
CA VAL A 346 -15.46 -0.29 15.76
C VAL A 346 -16.28 0.98 15.98
N ALA A 347 -17.30 1.20 15.15
CA ALA A 347 -18.24 2.32 15.31
C ALA A 347 -19.08 2.24 16.59
N ARG A 348 -19.16 1.06 17.20
CA ARG A 348 -19.93 0.76 18.43
C ARG A 348 -19.05 0.71 19.67
N PHE A 349 -17.76 0.86 19.53
CA PHE A 349 -16.83 0.90 20.65
C PHE A 349 -16.99 2.22 21.42
#